data_2e2b86b6ef3085c3c0a172cf760743a1
#
_entry.id   2e2b86b6ef3085c3c0a172cf760743a1
#
_cell.length_a   1.000
_cell.length_b   1.000
_cell.length_c   1.000
_cell.angle_alpha   90.00
_cell.angle_beta   90.00
_cell.angle_gamma   90.00
#
_symmetry.space_group_name_H-M   'P 1'
#
loop_
_entity.id
_entity.type
_entity.pdbx_description
1 polymer ?
#
loop_
_entity_poly.entity_id
_entity_poly.type
_entity_poly.pdbx_seq_one_letter_code
_entity_poly.pdbx_strand_id
1 'polypeptide(L)'
;GRMRLPMSLGIGSTSGMVGKVVARTGRLKPFPIIGTALMAVSLFLLSRIGVDSSLVTLGLITFVMGAGLGMLMQTLTLVVQTDASQGDLGVATGSVNLFRQTGGTVGAATLLSILFSTVGDNIGTAMRAAASSPEFLAALKDPAVRNDPVTRPYLEAVRDGQPMDLNDTSFLHHLDPRLAHPVLEGFADSMSTVFITGGCVMVVAFALTWLLRNVRLD
;
A
#
# COMPACT_ATOMS: atom_id res chain seq x y z
N GLY A 1 -11.60 -1.98 10.23
CA GLY A 1 -12.38 -0.77 10.12
C GLY A 1 -11.69 0.56 10.38
N ARG A 2 -10.99 0.75 11.52
CA ARG A 2 -10.46 2.06 11.95
C ARG A 2 -9.38 2.67 11.03
N MET A 3 -8.62 1.85 10.32
CA MET A 3 -7.56 2.28 9.40
C MET A 3 -8.07 2.85 8.06
N ARG A 4 -9.33 2.62 7.69
CA ARG A 4 -9.90 3.16 6.45
C ARG A 4 -10.34 4.63 6.59
N LEU A 5 -10.59 5.09 7.82
CA LEU A 5 -11.06 6.45 8.08
C LEU A 5 -10.05 7.53 7.69
N PRO A 6 -8.75 7.46 8.05
CA PRO A 6 -7.78 8.48 7.66
C PRO A 6 -7.66 8.64 6.13
N MET A 7 -7.61 7.52 5.41
CA MET A 7 -7.52 7.53 3.94
C MET A 7 -8.77 8.15 3.30
N SER A 8 -9.98 7.78 3.76
CA SER A 8 -11.24 8.31 3.24
C SER A 8 -11.39 9.80 3.52
N LEU A 9 -10.95 10.25 4.70
CA LEU A 9 -10.91 11.68 5.06
C LEU A 9 -9.92 12.45 4.17
N GLY A 10 -8.76 11.87 3.87
CA GLY A 10 -7.78 12.44 2.95
C GLY A 10 -8.35 12.62 1.54
N ILE A 11 -8.99 11.59 1.00
CA ILE A 11 -9.63 11.65 -0.33
C ILE A 11 -10.75 12.70 -0.36
N GLY A 12 -11.65 12.66 0.62
CA GLY A 12 -12.84 13.53 0.63
C GLY A 12 -12.50 15.00 0.82
N SER A 13 -11.60 15.32 1.76
CA SER A 13 -11.20 16.70 2.03
C SER A 13 -10.45 17.34 0.86
N THR A 14 -9.53 16.61 0.25
CA THR A 14 -8.73 17.12 -0.87
C THR A 14 -9.50 17.18 -2.16
N SER A 15 -10.37 16.24 -2.46
CA SER A 15 -11.22 16.28 -3.67
C SER A 15 -12.08 17.55 -3.70
N GLY A 16 -12.74 17.88 -2.58
CA GLY A 16 -13.54 19.12 -2.48
C GLY A 16 -12.70 20.40 -2.54
N MET A 17 -11.49 20.37 -1.97
CA MET A 17 -10.58 21.51 -1.97
C MET A 17 -10.01 21.78 -3.38
N VAL A 18 -9.62 20.73 -4.11
CA VAL A 18 -9.14 20.84 -5.49
C VAL A 18 -10.20 21.47 -6.38
N GLY A 19 -11.46 21.00 -6.32
CA GLY A 19 -12.54 21.57 -7.12
C GLY A 19 -12.70 23.07 -6.88
N LYS A 20 -12.66 23.52 -5.63
CA LYS A 20 -12.77 24.96 -5.26
C LYS A 20 -11.57 25.78 -5.74
N VAL A 21 -10.36 25.26 -5.61
CA VAL A 21 -9.14 25.97 -6.01
C VAL A 21 -9.03 26.06 -7.52
N VAL A 22 -9.36 24.97 -8.23
CA VAL A 22 -9.41 24.96 -9.71
C VAL A 22 -10.44 25.95 -10.23
N ALA A 23 -11.65 25.97 -9.64
CA ALA A 23 -12.69 26.93 -10.02
C ALA A 23 -12.27 28.41 -9.84
N ARG A 24 -11.37 28.70 -8.87
CA ARG A 24 -10.87 30.06 -8.63
C ARG A 24 -9.63 30.42 -9.45
N THR A 25 -8.75 29.47 -9.73
CA THR A 25 -7.44 29.74 -10.34
C THR A 25 -7.37 29.37 -11.81
N GLY A 26 -8.30 28.57 -12.32
CA GLY A 26 -8.28 28.02 -13.69
C GLY A 26 -7.08 27.11 -13.99
N ARG A 27 -6.25 26.75 -13.00
CA ARG A 27 -5.02 25.99 -13.20
C ARG A 27 -5.20 24.53 -12.77
N LEU A 28 -5.12 23.61 -13.72
CA LEU A 28 -5.25 22.17 -13.48
C LEU A 28 -3.92 21.46 -13.25
N LYS A 29 -2.84 21.89 -13.92
CA LYS A 29 -1.54 21.22 -13.95
C LYS A 29 -0.87 20.98 -12.57
N PRO A 30 -0.91 21.88 -11.57
CA PRO A 30 -0.19 21.67 -10.32
C PRO A 30 -0.73 20.48 -9.50
N PHE A 31 -2.01 20.13 -9.62
CA PHE A 31 -2.63 19.12 -8.78
C PHE A 31 -2.17 17.68 -9.10
N PRO A 32 -2.05 17.22 -10.38
CA PRO A 32 -1.48 15.91 -10.67
C PRO A 32 -0.03 15.81 -10.21
N ILE A 33 0.75 16.88 -10.34
CA ILE A 33 2.16 16.91 -9.92
C ILE A 33 2.25 16.73 -8.40
N ILE A 34 1.48 17.51 -7.63
CA ILE A 34 1.46 17.41 -6.15
C ILE A 34 0.87 16.05 -5.74
N GLY A 35 -0.21 15.60 -6.37
CA GLY A 35 -0.86 14.33 -6.06
C GLY A 35 0.05 13.13 -6.26
N THR A 36 0.77 13.05 -7.39
CA THR A 36 1.72 11.96 -7.65
C THR A 36 2.94 12.04 -6.72
N ALA A 37 3.44 13.24 -6.41
CA ALA A 37 4.52 13.41 -5.44
C ALA A 37 4.10 12.94 -4.02
N LEU A 38 2.92 13.33 -3.55
CA LEU A 38 2.40 12.89 -2.24
C LEU A 38 2.23 11.38 -2.19
N MET A 39 1.73 10.75 -3.26
CA MET A 39 1.60 9.30 -3.32
C MET A 39 2.97 8.60 -3.33
N ALA A 40 3.94 9.08 -4.11
CA ALA A 40 5.29 8.54 -4.13
C ALA A 40 5.95 8.61 -2.74
N VAL A 41 5.92 9.78 -2.10
CA VAL A 41 6.44 9.99 -0.74
C VAL A 41 5.75 9.08 0.26
N SER A 42 4.42 8.97 0.21
CA SER A 42 3.66 8.11 1.12
C SER A 42 4.04 6.63 0.97
N LEU A 43 4.24 6.13 -0.26
CA LEU A 43 4.65 4.75 -0.50
C LEU A 43 6.07 4.49 0.02
N PHE A 44 7.02 5.41 -0.20
CA PHE A 44 8.36 5.29 0.38
C PHE A 44 8.36 5.40 1.91
N LEU A 45 7.47 6.18 2.51
CA LEU A 45 7.31 6.20 3.96
C LEU A 45 6.68 4.90 4.48
N LEU A 46 5.69 4.34 3.78
CA LEU A 46 5.10 3.04 4.12
C LEU A 46 6.11 1.91 4.05
N SER A 47 7.07 1.96 3.13
CA SER A 47 8.13 0.95 3.05
C SER A 47 9.10 0.95 4.24
N ARG A 48 9.08 2.00 5.06
CA ARG A 48 9.90 2.09 6.30
C ARG A 48 9.12 1.70 7.55
N ILE A 49 7.84 1.33 7.40
CA ILE A 49 6.99 0.91 8.52
C ILE A 49 7.23 -0.58 8.80
N GLY A 50 7.69 -0.86 10.02
CA GLY A 50 7.83 -2.21 10.56
C GLY A 50 6.67 -2.59 11.50
N VAL A 51 6.76 -3.79 12.09
CA VAL A 51 5.75 -4.38 12.98
C VAL A 51 5.45 -3.48 14.19
N ASP A 52 6.47 -2.82 14.74
CA ASP A 52 6.39 -1.99 15.96
C ASP A 52 6.01 -0.54 15.69
N SER A 53 5.65 -0.19 14.47
CA SER A 53 5.36 1.19 14.10
C SER A 53 4.06 1.69 14.69
N SER A 54 4.06 2.98 15.12
CA SER A 54 2.88 3.62 15.70
C SER A 54 1.70 3.68 14.72
N LEU A 55 0.51 3.32 15.22
CA LEU A 55 -0.75 3.45 14.47
C LEU A 55 -1.04 4.89 14.02
N VAL A 56 -0.55 5.89 14.79
CA VAL A 56 -0.69 7.30 14.43
C VAL A 56 0.15 7.63 13.21
N THR A 57 1.40 7.16 13.17
CA THR A 57 2.29 7.34 12.01
C THR A 57 1.68 6.71 10.76
N LEU A 58 1.20 5.48 10.87
CA LEU A 58 0.50 4.79 9.78
C LEU A 58 -0.73 5.56 9.31
N GLY A 59 -1.53 6.08 10.26
CA GLY A 59 -2.70 6.90 9.98
C GLY A 59 -2.37 8.20 9.24
N LEU A 60 -1.29 8.88 9.62
CA LEU A 60 -0.85 10.10 8.95
C LEU A 60 -0.36 9.83 7.52
N ILE A 61 0.43 8.78 7.32
CA ILE A 61 0.94 8.43 5.98
C ILE A 61 -0.21 8.02 5.06
N THR A 62 -1.16 7.22 5.55
CA THR A 62 -2.35 6.83 4.77
C THR A 62 -3.28 7.99 4.48
N PHE A 63 -3.36 8.98 5.37
CA PHE A 63 -4.07 10.23 5.12
C PHE A 63 -3.42 11.04 3.97
N VAL A 64 -2.09 11.20 3.99
CA VAL A 64 -1.33 11.89 2.92
C VAL A 64 -1.47 11.16 1.59
N MET A 65 -1.42 9.81 1.60
CA MET A 65 -1.66 9.00 0.41
C MET A 65 -3.08 9.19 -0.14
N GLY A 66 -4.08 9.22 0.75
CA GLY A 66 -5.48 9.51 0.38
C GLY A 66 -5.65 10.90 -0.20
N ALA A 67 -4.95 11.90 0.35
CA ALA A 67 -4.94 13.27 -0.18
C ALA A 67 -4.37 13.33 -1.61
N GLY A 68 -3.25 12.64 -1.87
CA GLY A 68 -2.67 12.51 -3.20
C GLY A 68 -3.62 11.87 -4.21
N LEU A 69 -4.25 10.76 -3.80
CA LEU A 69 -5.24 10.05 -4.62
C LEU A 69 -6.46 10.93 -4.93
N GLY A 70 -6.97 11.66 -3.94
CA GLY A 70 -8.09 12.58 -4.12
C GLY A 70 -7.78 13.70 -5.12
N MET A 71 -6.58 14.26 -5.08
CA MET A 71 -6.12 15.26 -6.07
C MET A 71 -6.09 14.67 -7.48
N LEU A 72 -5.54 13.48 -7.66
CA LEU A 72 -5.45 12.82 -8.97
C LEU A 72 -6.82 12.52 -9.57
N MET A 73 -7.70 11.92 -8.76
CA MET A 73 -9.04 11.53 -9.22
C MET A 73 -9.84 12.73 -9.71
N GLN A 74 -9.84 13.81 -8.93
CA GLN A 74 -10.58 15.01 -9.28
C GLN A 74 -10.01 15.70 -10.52
N THR A 75 -8.68 15.81 -10.60
CA THR A 75 -8.04 16.51 -11.71
C THR A 75 -8.19 15.77 -13.03
N LEU A 76 -8.01 14.45 -13.05
CA LEU A 76 -8.20 13.66 -14.26
C LEU A 76 -9.63 13.80 -14.82
N THR A 77 -10.62 13.79 -13.95
CA THR A 77 -12.02 13.99 -14.35
C THR A 77 -12.23 15.38 -14.96
N LEU A 78 -11.68 16.43 -14.34
CA LEU A 78 -11.80 17.80 -14.82
C LEU A 78 -11.08 18.02 -16.16
N VAL A 79 -9.86 17.48 -16.32
CA VAL A 79 -9.10 17.58 -17.58
C VAL A 79 -9.91 16.99 -18.74
N VAL A 80 -10.47 15.81 -18.55
CA VAL A 80 -11.27 15.14 -19.58
C VAL A 80 -12.53 15.94 -19.93
N GLN A 81 -13.22 16.49 -18.92
CA GLN A 81 -14.42 17.28 -19.13
C GLN A 81 -14.14 18.61 -19.84
N THR A 82 -12.93 19.14 -19.72
CA THR A 82 -12.57 20.44 -20.29
C THR A 82 -12.01 20.32 -21.70
N ASP A 83 -11.28 19.23 -21.99
CA ASP A 83 -10.56 19.05 -23.27
C ASP A 83 -11.40 18.31 -24.33
N ALA A 84 -12.43 17.56 -23.90
CA ALA A 84 -13.31 16.82 -24.80
C ALA A 84 -14.42 17.70 -25.36
N SER A 85 -14.74 17.52 -26.67
CA SER A 85 -15.93 18.12 -27.25
C SER A 85 -17.20 17.58 -26.59
N GLN A 86 -18.31 18.34 -26.64
CA GLN A 86 -19.60 17.88 -26.05
C GLN A 86 -20.08 16.55 -26.61
N GLY A 87 -19.76 16.24 -27.88
CA GLY A 87 -20.10 14.96 -28.50
C GLY A 87 -19.21 13.80 -28.04
N ASP A 88 -17.96 14.07 -27.61
CA ASP A 88 -16.97 13.08 -27.28
C ASP A 88 -16.81 12.84 -25.77
N LEU A 89 -17.51 13.60 -24.93
CA LEU A 89 -17.42 13.49 -23.46
C LEU A 89 -17.66 12.07 -22.95
N GLY A 90 -18.59 11.32 -23.54
CA GLY A 90 -18.88 9.94 -23.17
C GLY A 90 -17.72 9.01 -23.46
N VAL A 91 -17.15 9.13 -24.66
CA VAL A 91 -15.99 8.31 -25.09
C VAL A 91 -14.75 8.64 -24.27
N ALA A 92 -14.47 9.92 -24.05
CA ALA A 92 -13.32 10.38 -23.28
C ALA A 92 -13.40 9.91 -21.82
N THR A 93 -14.56 10.07 -21.17
CA THR A 93 -14.78 9.59 -19.79
C THR A 93 -14.72 8.07 -19.70
N GLY A 94 -15.28 7.36 -20.67
CA GLY A 94 -15.21 5.91 -20.78
C GLY A 94 -13.78 5.41 -20.90
N SER A 95 -12.96 6.06 -21.74
CA SER A 95 -11.55 5.73 -21.93
C SER A 95 -10.74 5.91 -20.64
N VAL A 96 -10.91 7.04 -19.92
CA VAL A 96 -10.23 7.25 -18.63
C VAL A 96 -10.62 6.16 -17.63
N ASN A 97 -11.89 5.81 -17.54
CA ASN A 97 -12.34 4.75 -16.64
C ASN A 97 -11.76 3.39 -17.03
N LEU A 98 -11.68 3.07 -18.32
CA LEU A 98 -11.09 1.84 -18.83
C LEU A 98 -9.60 1.76 -18.43
N PHE A 99 -8.82 2.79 -18.74
CA PHE A 99 -7.39 2.84 -18.39
C PHE A 99 -7.17 2.76 -16.86
N ARG A 100 -7.99 3.42 -16.08
CA ARG A 100 -7.92 3.37 -14.61
C ARG A 100 -8.21 1.97 -14.07
N GLN A 101 -9.25 1.30 -14.57
CA GLN A 101 -9.59 -0.06 -14.14
C GLN A 101 -8.53 -1.07 -14.59
N THR A 102 -8.13 -1.02 -15.86
CA THR A 102 -7.10 -1.91 -16.40
C THR A 102 -5.77 -1.71 -15.67
N GLY A 103 -5.34 -0.45 -15.50
CA GLY A 103 -4.13 -0.14 -14.74
C GLY A 103 -4.21 -0.58 -13.29
N GLY A 104 -5.38 -0.41 -12.65
CA GLY A 104 -5.61 -0.90 -11.27
C GLY A 104 -5.50 -2.42 -11.18
N THR A 105 -6.11 -3.16 -12.10
CA THR A 105 -6.06 -4.63 -12.11
C THR A 105 -4.66 -5.16 -12.39
N VAL A 106 -4.00 -4.64 -13.43
CA VAL A 106 -2.62 -5.02 -13.78
C VAL A 106 -1.66 -4.66 -12.66
N GLY A 107 -1.79 -3.44 -12.09
CA GLY A 107 -0.98 -2.99 -10.97
C GLY A 107 -1.17 -3.87 -9.73
N ALA A 108 -2.40 -4.17 -9.35
CA ALA A 108 -2.69 -5.05 -8.23
C ALA A 108 -2.14 -6.46 -8.45
N ALA A 109 -2.31 -7.05 -9.64
CA ALA A 109 -1.76 -8.37 -9.96
C ALA A 109 -0.23 -8.40 -9.88
N THR A 110 0.43 -7.37 -10.41
CA THR A 110 1.89 -7.24 -10.36
C THR A 110 2.40 -7.10 -8.92
N LEU A 111 1.80 -6.23 -8.12
CA LEU A 111 2.21 -6.01 -6.74
C LEU A 111 1.95 -7.23 -5.85
N LEU A 112 0.83 -7.96 -6.06
CA LEU A 112 0.55 -9.21 -5.37
C LEU A 112 1.53 -10.31 -5.79
N SER A 113 1.89 -10.40 -7.08
CA SER A 113 2.91 -11.34 -7.55
C SER A 113 4.26 -11.10 -6.88
N ILE A 114 4.68 -9.83 -6.73
CA ILE A 114 5.90 -9.47 -6.00
C ILE A 114 5.80 -9.89 -4.53
N LEU A 115 4.66 -9.61 -3.88
CA LEU A 115 4.44 -10.00 -2.49
C LEU A 115 4.61 -11.51 -2.32
N PHE A 116 3.85 -12.31 -3.09
CA PHE A 116 3.87 -13.76 -2.94
C PHE A 116 5.19 -14.41 -3.37
N SER A 117 5.95 -13.79 -4.28
CA SER A 117 7.27 -14.29 -4.66
C SER A 117 8.36 -14.01 -3.61
N THR A 118 8.18 -13.02 -2.73
CA THR A 118 9.20 -12.61 -1.75
C THR A 118 8.86 -13.03 -0.33
N VAL A 119 7.58 -13.24 -0.01
CA VAL A 119 7.13 -13.45 1.37
C VAL A 119 7.70 -14.73 2.00
N GLY A 120 7.83 -15.82 1.25
CA GLY A 120 8.39 -17.07 1.76
C GLY A 120 9.87 -16.93 2.15
N ASP A 121 10.67 -16.30 1.30
CA ASP A 121 12.09 -16.09 1.53
C ASP A 121 12.35 -15.11 2.69
N ASN A 122 11.56 -14.04 2.77
CA ASN A 122 11.68 -13.05 3.83
C ASN A 122 11.28 -13.62 5.19
N ILE A 123 10.18 -14.40 5.27
CA ILE A 123 9.80 -15.10 6.49
C ILE A 123 10.89 -16.11 6.88
N GLY A 124 11.41 -16.88 5.93
CA GLY A 124 12.50 -17.82 6.18
C GLY A 124 13.77 -17.14 6.68
N THR A 125 14.07 -15.94 6.23
CA THR A 125 15.21 -15.15 6.69
C THR A 125 14.98 -14.59 8.09
N ALA A 126 13.80 -14.02 8.37
CA ALA A 126 13.42 -13.53 9.69
C ALA A 126 13.41 -14.67 10.73
N MET A 127 12.89 -15.85 10.37
CA MET A 127 12.89 -17.03 11.22
C MET A 127 14.31 -17.52 11.54
N ARG A 128 15.22 -17.53 10.58
CA ARG A 128 16.63 -17.89 10.80
C ARG A 128 17.33 -16.88 11.72
N ALA A 129 17.04 -15.60 11.58
CA ALA A 129 17.56 -14.57 12.47
C ALA A 129 17.01 -14.75 13.90
N ALA A 130 15.70 -14.99 14.03
CA ALA A 130 15.05 -15.21 15.31
C ALA A 130 15.52 -16.49 16.01
N ALA A 131 15.88 -17.53 15.28
CA ALA A 131 16.37 -18.81 15.83
C ALA A 131 17.60 -18.66 16.76
N SER A 132 18.35 -17.57 16.63
CA SER A 132 19.48 -17.23 17.51
C SER A 132 19.09 -16.29 18.66
N SER A 133 17.88 -15.76 18.69
CA SER A 133 17.45 -14.82 19.73
C SER A 133 17.09 -15.54 21.03
N PRO A 134 17.50 -14.98 22.19
CA PRO A 134 17.17 -15.58 23.49
C PRO A 134 15.66 -15.69 23.74
N GLU A 135 14.87 -14.73 23.25
CA GLU A 135 13.42 -14.66 23.43
C GLU A 135 12.70 -15.77 22.66
N PHE A 136 13.09 -16.01 21.42
CA PHE A 136 12.53 -17.08 20.58
C PHE A 136 12.90 -18.46 21.15
N LEU A 137 14.15 -18.65 21.59
CA LEU A 137 14.59 -19.88 22.23
C LEU A 137 13.89 -20.13 23.57
N ALA A 138 13.58 -19.08 24.34
CA ALA A 138 12.81 -19.18 25.57
C ALA A 138 11.36 -19.62 25.29
N ALA A 139 10.74 -19.06 24.24
CA ALA A 139 9.38 -19.46 23.81
C ALA A 139 9.33 -20.93 23.40
N LEU A 140 10.34 -21.43 22.67
CA LEU A 140 10.42 -22.84 22.26
C LEU A 140 10.59 -23.80 23.45
N LYS A 141 11.18 -23.34 24.56
CA LYS A 141 11.39 -24.15 25.79
C LYS A 141 10.21 -24.07 26.73
N ASP A 142 9.28 -23.14 26.55
CA ASP A 142 8.12 -22.95 27.41
C ASP A 142 7.09 -24.08 27.18
N PRO A 143 6.79 -24.92 28.20
CA PRO A 143 5.83 -26.01 28.06
C PRO A 143 4.42 -25.52 27.71
N ALA A 144 4.04 -24.33 28.15
CA ALA A 144 2.73 -23.74 27.84
C ALA A 144 2.60 -23.43 26.34
N VAL A 145 3.66 -22.91 25.73
CA VAL A 145 3.72 -22.58 24.31
C VAL A 145 3.77 -23.86 23.45
N ARG A 146 4.59 -24.84 23.86
CA ARG A 146 4.75 -26.11 23.13
C ARG A 146 3.51 -26.98 23.08
N ASN A 147 2.71 -26.96 24.15
CA ASN A 147 1.52 -27.80 24.28
C ASN A 147 0.25 -27.11 23.79
N ASP A 148 0.34 -25.86 23.34
CA ASP A 148 -0.79 -25.12 22.79
C ASP A 148 -1.22 -25.75 21.44
N PRO A 149 -2.52 -26.05 21.28
CA PRO A 149 -3.07 -26.68 20.06
C PRO A 149 -2.80 -25.90 18.77
N VAL A 150 -2.64 -24.57 18.85
CA VAL A 150 -2.36 -23.70 17.70
C VAL A 150 -0.88 -23.66 17.39
N THR A 151 -0.03 -23.63 18.42
CA THR A 151 1.43 -23.50 18.27
C THR A 151 2.07 -24.81 17.79
N ARG A 152 1.52 -25.96 18.18
CA ARG A 152 2.09 -27.26 17.84
C ARG A 152 2.20 -27.53 16.32
N PRO A 153 1.13 -27.38 15.51
CA PRO A 153 1.22 -27.55 14.06
C PRO A 153 2.21 -26.58 13.39
N TYR A 154 2.28 -25.34 13.92
CA TYR A 154 3.23 -24.35 13.46
C TYR A 154 4.68 -24.80 13.69
N LEU A 155 5.03 -25.29 14.89
CA LEU A 155 6.36 -25.77 15.23
C LEU A 155 6.75 -27.01 14.41
N GLU A 156 5.80 -27.91 14.14
CA GLU A 156 6.00 -29.08 13.30
C GLU A 156 6.29 -28.64 11.84
N ALA A 157 5.52 -27.71 11.27
CA ALA A 157 5.75 -27.18 9.93
C ALA A 157 7.12 -26.48 9.80
N VAL A 158 7.50 -25.67 10.78
CA VAL A 158 8.80 -24.99 10.83
C VAL A 158 9.94 -26.00 10.91
N ARG A 159 9.80 -27.04 11.76
CA ARG A 159 10.80 -28.10 11.93
C ARG A 159 10.99 -28.93 10.67
N ASP A 160 9.89 -29.23 9.97
CA ASP A 160 9.90 -30.08 8.77
C ASP A 160 10.22 -29.28 7.51
N GLY A 161 10.49 -27.97 7.63
CA GLY A 161 10.82 -27.07 6.52
C GLY A 161 9.68 -26.93 5.52
N GLN A 162 8.44 -27.19 5.94
CA GLN A 162 7.28 -27.05 5.06
C GLN A 162 6.92 -25.57 4.87
N PRO A 163 6.55 -25.15 3.65
CA PRO A 163 6.08 -23.80 3.41
C PRO A 163 4.81 -23.56 4.21
N MET A 164 4.80 -22.45 4.93
CA MET A 164 3.65 -22.03 5.73
C MET A 164 2.49 -21.66 4.81
N ASP A 165 1.29 -22.14 5.11
CA ASP A 165 0.10 -21.72 4.35
C ASP A 165 -0.24 -20.27 4.75
N LEU A 166 0.11 -19.33 3.87
CA LEU A 166 -0.11 -17.90 4.05
C LEU A 166 -1.51 -17.45 3.60
N ASN A 167 -2.36 -18.37 3.12
CA ASN A 167 -3.73 -18.05 2.76
C ASN A 167 -4.61 -17.84 4.00
N ASP A 168 -4.28 -18.50 5.11
CA ASP A 168 -4.93 -18.28 6.40
C ASP A 168 -3.90 -17.85 7.43
N THR A 169 -3.89 -16.56 7.72
CA THR A 169 -3.02 -15.94 8.74
C THR A 169 -3.70 -15.78 10.10
N SER A 170 -4.92 -16.32 10.28
CA SER A 170 -5.69 -16.17 11.52
C SER A 170 -4.98 -16.81 12.72
N PHE A 171 -4.20 -17.87 12.49
CA PHE A 171 -3.43 -18.53 13.54
C PHE A 171 -2.39 -17.60 14.19
N LEU A 172 -1.88 -16.58 13.48
CA LEU A 172 -0.91 -15.62 14.03
C LEU A 172 -1.47 -14.83 15.22
N HIS A 173 -2.79 -14.61 15.27
CA HIS A 173 -3.44 -13.92 16.39
C HIS A 173 -3.51 -14.76 17.67
N HIS A 174 -3.39 -16.07 17.53
CA HIS A 174 -3.44 -17.05 18.62
C HIS A 174 -2.06 -17.60 18.98
N LEU A 175 -1.04 -17.31 18.15
CA LEU A 175 0.33 -17.74 18.40
C LEU A 175 0.97 -16.85 19.49
N ASP A 176 1.90 -17.43 20.27
CA ASP A 176 2.70 -16.63 21.21
C ASP A 176 3.38 -15.47 20.46
N PRO A 177 3.31 -14.23 20.96
CA PRO A 177 3.90 -13.06 20.29
C PRO A 177 5.37 -13.21 19.91
N ARG A 178 6.15 -13.94 20.73
CA ARG A 178 7.58 -14.20 20.48
C ARG A 178 7.81 -15.10 19.26
N LEU A 179 6.86 -15.98 18.94
CA LEU A 179 6.90 -16.86 17.76
C LEU A 179 6.25 -16.22 16.55
N ALA A 180 5.23 -15.38 16.75
CA ALA A 180 4.55 -14.66 15.68
C ALA A 180 5.41 -13.52 15.09
N HIS A 181 6.23 -12.87 15.92
CA HIS A 181 7.02 -11.69 15.54
C HIS A 181 7.90 -11.91 14.30
N PRO A 182 8.69 -12.97 14.17
CA PRO A 182 9.50 -13.20 12.98
C PRO A 182 8.68 -13.38 11.70
N VAL A 183 7.50 -13.98 11.79
CA VAL A 183 6.60 -14.14 10.64
C VAL A 183 6.05 -12.80 10.21
N LEU A 184 5.62 -11.98 11.18
CA LEU A 184 5.11 -10.63 10.91
C LEU A 184 6.22 -9.72 10.35
N GLU A 185 7.45 -9.86 10.81
CA GLU A 185 8.62 -9.13 10.32
C GLU A 185 8.92 -9.49 8.87
N GLY A 186 9.01 -10.78 8.53
CA GLY A 186 9.20 -11.21 7.14
C GLY A 186 8.07 -10.79 6.19
N PHE A 187 6.84 -10.75 6.72
CA PHE A 187 5.70 -10.21 5.96
C PHE A 187 5.81 -8.69 5.76
N ALA A 188 6.23 -7.95 6.79
CA ALA A 188 6.46 -6.51 6.70
C ALA A 188 7.57 -6.16 5.69
N ASP A 189 8.65 -6.94 5.65
CA ASP A 189 9.73 -6.78 4.68
C ASP A 189 9.26 -7.00 3.24
N SER A 190 8.39 -7.98 3.03
CA SER A 190 7.78 -8.23 1.72
C SER A 190 6.86 -7.09 1.31
N MET A 191 6.06 -6.56 2.24
CA MET A 191 5.25 -5.36 2.03
C MET A 191 6.11 -4.13 1.73
N SER A 192 7.27 -3.98 2.37
CA SER A 192 8.23 -2.92 2.07
C SER A 192 8.67 -2.97 0.60
N THR A 193 8.99 -4.15 0.07
CA THR A 193 9.35 -4.36 -1.34
C THR A 193 8.21 -3.94 -2.28
N VAL A 194 6.96 -4.30 -1.95
CA VAL A 194 5.77 -3.89 -2.70
C VAL A 194 5.62 -2.36 -2.70
N PHE A 195 5.78 -1.71 -1.54
CA PHE A 195 5.68 -0.26 -1.43
C PHE A 195 6.78 0.48 -2.17
N ILE A 196 8.02 -0.03 -2.14
CA ILE A 196 9.14 0.53 -2.92
C ILE A 196 8.83 0.44 -4.41
N THR A 197 8.39 -0.73 -4.89
CA THR A 197 8.04 -0.92 -6.29
C THR A 197 6.91 0.02 -6.73
N GLY A 198 5.84 0.10 -5.94
CA GLY A 198 4.76 1.05 -6.16
C GLY A 198 5.24 2.51 -6.15
N GLY A 199 6.15 2.85 -5.22
CA GLY A 199 6.79 4.17 -5.14
C GLY A 199 7.57 4.52 -6.40
N CYS A 200 8.35 3.58 -6.94
CA CYS A 200 9.09 3.76 -8.20
C CYS A 200 8.14 4.01 -9.38
N VAL A 201 7.03 3.25 -9.46
CA VAL A 201 5.99 3.49 -10.48
C VAL A 201 5.39 4.90 -10.33
N MET A 202 5.13 5.34 -9.09
CA MET A 202 4.63 6.69 -8.84
C MET A 202 5.64 7.80 -9.17
N VAL A 203 6.95 7.56 -9.02
CA VAL A 203 7.99 8.49 -9.49
C VAL A 203 7.98 8.60 -11.02
N VAL A 204 7.81 7.50 -11.73
CA VAL A 204 7.64 7.54 -13.20
C VAL A 204 6.36 8.31 -13.57
N ALA A 205 5.24 8.05 -12.89
CA ALA A 205 4.01 8.79 -13.10
C ALA A 205 4.20 10.30 -12.81
N PHE A 206 4.91 10.65 -11.74
CA PHE A 206 5.27 12.03 -11.41
C PHE A 206 6.06 12.69 -12.55
N ALA A 207 7.08 12.02 -13.08
CA ALA A 207 7.86 12.53 -14.22
C ALA A 207 6.97 12.75 -15.46
N LEU A 208 6.05 11.83 -15.73
CA LEU A 208 5.09 11.95 -16.84
C LEU A 208 4.12 13.11 -16.67
N THR A 209 3.76 13.49 -15.42
CA THR A 209 2.87 14.65 -15.20
C THR A 209 3.50 15.98 -15.61
N TRP A 210 4.82 16.08 -15.68
CA TRP A 210 5.50 17.28 -16.21
C TRP A 210 5.33 17.47 -17.71
N LEU A 211 5.09 16.37 -18.43
CA LEU A 211 4.84 16.40 -19.88
C LEU A 211 3.40 16.86 -20.21
N LEU A 212 2.51 16.89 -19.21
CA LEU A 212 1.14 17.38 -19.41
C LEU A 212 1.15 18.86 -19.87
N ARG A 213 0.40 19.13 -20.92
CA ARG A 213 0.19 20.48 -21.43
C ARG A 213 -0.53 21.34 -20.37
N ASN A 214 -0.18 22.63 -20.31
CA ASN A 214 -0.91 23.57 -19.46
C ASN A 214 -2.33 23.78 -20.01
N VAL A 215 -3.31 23.08 -19.46
CA VAL A 215 -4.71 23.33 -19.72
C VAL A 215 -5.16 24.41 -18.73
N ARG A 216 -5.63 25.55 -19.23
CA ARG A 216 -6.32 26.60 -18.47
C ARG A 216 -7.80 26.47 -18.74
N LEU A 217 -8.58 26.59 -17.71
CA LEU A 217 -10.04 26.79 -17.80
C LEU A 217 -10.23 28.29 -18.13
N ASP A 218 -10.63 28.61 -19.33
CA ASP A 218 -11.10 29.95 -19.73
C ASP A 218 -12.55 30.11 -19.28
#